data_2c4d7b2be1c6a1b56b92448fd5bd9bfe
#
_entry.id   2c4d7b2be1c6a1b56b92448fd5bd9bfe
#
_cell.length_a   1.000
_cell.length_b   1.000
_cell.length_c   1.000
_cell.angle_alpha   90.00
_cell.angle_beta   90.00
_cell.angle_gamma   90.00
#
_symmetry.space_group_name_H-M   'P 1'
#
loop_
_entity.id
_entity.type
_entity.pdbx_description
1 polymer ?
#
loop_
_entity_poly.entity_id
_entity_poly.type
_entity_poly.pdbx_seq_one_letter_code
_entity_poly.pdbx_strand_id
1 'polypeptide(L)'
;DYEDWHVEKAKINLSKKPPPGVFYNRMSASSHVRGHRFAPEFTSVILNWLESYNKRIINDGNALALEVSKSLQYLKLQEAGIKTPRSVFCSSKKQLLDAAENFTRPFITKHNRAGRGLGVKLFQNKDQLKSYLDNPLFENSIDGITILQDYIDANPKVIHRLEFVNSKFLYAVQVDAGNSFELCPCDSKNNSENGESNNPDGNKF
;
A
#
# COMPACT_ATOMS: atom_id res chain seq x y z
N ASP A 1 -30.15 -1.58 3.39
CA ASP A 1 -29.70 -2.94 3.03
C ASP A 1 -28.47 -2.81 2.14
N TYR A 2 -27.50 -3.71 2.28
CA TYR A 2 -26.32 -3.80 1.45
C TYR A 2 -26.02 -5.26 1.11
N GLU A 3 -25.27 -5.49 0.04
CA GLU A 3 -24.79 -6.79 -0.40
C GLU A 3 -23.27 -6.73 -0.53
N ASP A 4 -22.57 -7.71 0.03
CA ASP A 4 -21.12 -7.85 -0.08
C ASP A 4 -20.74 -8.66 -1.34
N TRP A 5 -19.96 -8.04 -2.23
CA TRP A 5 -19.39 -8.69 -3.40
C TRP A 5 -17.95 -9.11 -3.13
N HIS A 6 -17.78 -10.36 -2.75
CA HIS A 6 -16.45 -10.94 -2.61
C HIS A 6 -15.87 -11.28 -3.99
N VAL A 7 -14.75 -10.69 -4.33
CA VAL A 7 -14.10 -10.84 -5.64
C VAL A 7 -13.83 -12.29 -6.02
N GLU A 8 -13.50 -13.15 -5.06
CA GLU A 8 -13.30 -14.59 -5.29
C GLU A 8 -14.56 -15.34 -5.75
N LYS A 9 -15.72 -14.86 -5.36
CA LYS A 9 -17.02 -15.47 -5.67
C LYS A 9 -17.72 -14.73 -6.80
N ALA A 10 -17.25 -13.55 -7.16
CA ALA A 10 -17.89 -12.72 -8.16
C ALA A 10 -17.68 -13.29 -9.56
N LYS A 11 -18.77 -13.35 -10.32
CA LYS A 11 -18.76 -13.65 -11.74
C LYS A 11 -19.45 -12.50 -12.46
N ILE A 12 -18.74 -11.90 -13.42
CA ILE A 12 -19.32 -10.84 -14.23
C ILE A 12 -19.69 -11.40 -15.61
N ASN A 13 -20.93 -11.17 -15.99
CA ASN A 13 -21.36 -11.39 -17.36
C ASN A 13 -21.55 -10.02 -18.04
N LEU A 14 -20.61 -9.65 -18.90
CA LEU A 14 -20.60 -8.36 -19.58
C LEU A 14 -21.80 -8.14 -20.49
N SER A 15 -22.52 -9.20 -20.89
CA SER A 15 -23.78 -9.07 -21.65
C SER A 15 -24.99 -8.71 -20.78
N LYS A 16 -24.83 -8.68 -19.47
CA LYS A 16 -25.89 -8.29 -18.53
C LYS A 16 -25.61 -6.89 -17.97
N LYS A 17 -26.67 -6.15 -17.69
CA LYS A 17 -26.59 -4.88 -16.97
C LYS A 17 -26.29 -5.14 -15.48
N PRO A 18 -25.51 -4.27 -14.83
CA PRO A 18 -25.33 -4.34 -13.38
C PRO A 18 -26.65 -4.04 -12.64
N PRO A 19 -26.82 -4.56 -11.44
CA PRO A 19 -28.02 -4.26 -10.64
C PRO A 19 -28.13 -2.76 -10.32
N PRO A 20 -29.30 -2.30 -9.90
CA PRO A 20 -29.45 -0.94 -9.37
C PRO A 20 -28.69 -0.80 -8.06
N GLY A 21 -28.20 0.41 -7.77
CA GLY A 21 -27.54 0.71 -6.48
C GLY A 21 -26.35 1.63 -6.62
N VAL A 22 -25.75 1.91 -5.46
CA VAL A 22 -24.47 2.61 -5.30
C VAL A 22 -23.43 1.57 -4.91
N PHE A 23 -22.26 1.62 -5.54
CA PHE A 23 -21.21 0.64 -5.33
C PHE A 23 -20.06 1.28 -4.54
N TYR A 24 -19.62 0.60 -3.50
CA TYR A 24 -18.51 1.05 -2.65
C TYR A 24 -17.32 0.09 -2.78
N ASN A 25 -16.28 0.55 -3.45
CA ASN A 25 -15.05 -0.21 -3.60
C ASN A 25 -14.18 -0.09 -2.34
N ARG A 26 -13.75 -1.23 -1.81
CA ARG A 26 -12.84 -1.34 -0.65
C ARG A 26 -11.62 -2.22 -0.95
N MET A 27 -11.24 -2.37 -2.22
CA MET A 27 -10.07 -3.15 -2.60
C MET A 27 -8.80 -2.54 -2.00
N SER A 28 -7.88 -3.39 -1.57
CA SER A 28 -6.63 -3.00 -0.93
C SER A 28 -5.42 -3.47 -1.73
N ALA A 29 -4.38 -2.64 -1.79
CA ALA A 29 -3.07 -2.98 -2.35
C ALA A 29 -2.44 -4.23 -1.73
N SER A 30 -2.75 -4.51 -0.46
CA SER A 30 -2.23 -5.67 0.28
C SER A 30 -3.09 -6.93 0.16
N SER A 31 -4.04 -7.01 -0.77
CA SER A 31 -4.89 -8.19 -0.97
C SER A 31 -4.10 -9.48 -1.20
N HIS A 32 -2.96 -9.40 -1.87
CA HIS A 32 -2.09 -10.53 -2.17
C HIS A 32 -1.54 -11.23 -0.92
N VAL A 33 -1.28 -10.53 0.19
CA VAL A 33 -0.82 -11.17 1.45
C VAL A 33 -1.91 -11.99 2.15
N ARG A 34 -3.13 -11.91 1.64
CA ARG A 34 -4.29 -12.70 2.09
C ARG A 34 -4.74 -13.73 1.05
N GLY A 35 -3.86 -14.10 0.11
CA GLY A 35 -4.15 -15.08 -0.92
C GLY A 35 -4.86 -14.54 -2.17
N HIS A 36 -5.20 -13.26 -2.22
CA HIS A 36 -6.00 -12.65 -3.30
C HIS A 36 -5.13 -11.89 -4.29
N ARG A 37 -4.21 -12.61 -4.96
CA ARG A 37 -3.18 -12.04 -5.85
C ARG A 37 -3.74 -11.13 -6.93
N PHE A 38 -4.80 -11.55 -7.60
CA PHE A 38 -5.37 -10.88 -8.76
C PHE A 38 -6.65 -10.09 -8.46
N ALA A 39 -6.96 -9.92 -7.17
CA ALA A 39 -8.19 -9.23 -6.77
C ALA A 39 -8.27 -7.77 -7.27
N PRO A 40 -7.19 -6.95 -7.24
CA PRO A 40 -7.25 -5.61 -7.80
C PRO A 40 -7.49 -5.58 -9.31
N GLU A 41 -6.88 -6.47 -10.07
CA GLU A 41 -7.08 -6.57 -11.52
C GLU A 41 -8.53 -6.93 -11.83
N PHE A 42 -9.08 -7.89 -11.11
CA PHE A 42 -10.49 -8.27 -11.30
C PHE A 42 -11.45 -7.16 -10.85
N THR A 43 -11.13 -6.47 -9.74
CA THR A 43 -11.91 -5.32 -9.28
C THR A 43 -11.91 -4.21 -10.33
N SER A 44 -10.78 -3.98 -11.01
CA SER A 44 -10.72 -3.00 -12.11
C SER A 44 -11.71 -3.35 -13.22
N VAL A 45 -11.86 -4.62 -13.59
CA VAL A 45 -12.86 -5.06 -14.57
C VAL A 45 -14.29 -4.76 -14.09
N ILE A 46 -14.57 -5.02 -12.80
CA ILE A 46 -15.87 -4.72 -12.19
C ILE A 46 -16.18 -3.21 -12.28
N LEU A 47 -15.21 -2.38 -11.85
CA LEU A 47 -15.38 -0.93 -11.83
C LEU A 47 -15.62 -0.38 -13.23
N ASN A 48 -14.84 -0.79 -14.23
CA ASN A 48 -15.05 -0.39 -15.63
C ASN A 48 -16.41 -0.82 -16.17
N TRP A 49 -16.87 -2.04 -15.83
CA TRP A 49 -18.20 -2.49 -16.21
C TRP A 49 -19.30 -1.63 -15.57
N LEU A 50 -19.18 -1.31 -14.28
CA LEU A 50 -20.13 -0.42 -13.60
C LEU A 50 -20.12 0.99 -14.19
N GLU A 51 -18.95 1.55 -14.49
CA GLU A 51 -18.76 2.86 -15.12
C GLU A 51 -19.38 2.92 -16.51
N SER A 52 -19.24 1.85 -17.31
CA SER A 52 -19.84 1.78 -18.64
C SER A 52 -21.38 1.84 -18.64
N TYR A 53 -22.00 1.56 -17.49
CA TYR A 53 -23.45 1.70 -17.26
C TYR A 53 -23.79 2.94 -16.42
N ASN A 54 -22.87 3.90 -16.27
CA ASN A 54 -23.05 5.13 -15.49
C ASN A 54 -23.52 4.87 -14.05
N LYS A 55 -23.01 3.80 -13.42
CA LYS A 55 -23.31 3.52 -12.02
C LYS A 55 -22.57 4.48 -11.11
N ARG A 56 -23.20 4.86 -9.98
CA ARG A 56 -22.53 5.63 -8.94
C ARG A 56 -21.57 4.74 -8.16
N ILE A 57 -20.28 5.07 -8.21
CA ILE A 57 -19.22 4.32 -7.53
C ILE A 57 -18.51 5.25 -6.55
N ILE A 58 -18.28 4.75 -5.34
CA ILE A 58 -17.44 5.37 -4.33
C ILE A 58 -16.11 4.63 -4.34
N ASN A 59 -15.00 5.36 -4.43
CA ASN A 59 -13.67 4.84 -4.72
C ASN A 59 -13.64 4.12 -6.08
N ASP A 60 -13.80 4.88 -7.13
CA ASP A 60 -13.87 4.45 -8.53
C ASP A 60 -12.56 3.82 -9.04
N GLY A 61 -12.44 3.63 -10.35
CA GLY A 61 -11.25 3.09 -11.00
C GLY A 61 -10.00 3.94 -10.76
N ASN A 62 -10.13 5.27 -10.69
CA ASN A 62 -9.01 6.17 -10.38
C ASN A 62 -8.52 5.99 -8.94
N ALA A 63 -9.44 5.87 -7.99
CA ALA A 63 -9.09 5.58 -6.59
C ALA A 63 -8.41 4.22 -6.44
N LEU A 64 -8.88 3.19 -7.18
CA LEU A 64 -8.22 1.88 -7.20
C LEU A 64 -6.81 1.97 -7.78
N ALA A 65 -6.60 2.70 -8.87
CA ALA A 65 -5.28 2.87 -9.48
C ALA A 65 -4.28 3.52 -8.50
N LEU A 66 -4.73 4.51 -7.74
CA LEU A 66 -3.93 5.14 -6.68
C LEU A 66 -3.67 4.17 -5.52
N GLU A 67 -4.65 3.40 -5.09
CA GLU A 67 -4.49 2.43 -3.98
C GLU A 67 -3.40 1.40 -4.28
N VAL A 68 -3.32 0.91 -5.51
CA VAL A 68 -2.40 -0.18 -5.88
C VAL A 68 -1.03 0.28 -6.38
N SER A 69 -0.77 1.57 -6.48
CA SER A 69 0.47 2.11 -7.06
C SER A 69 1.01 3.32 -6.30
N LYS A 70 2.07 3.11 -5.51
CA LYS A 70 2.79 4.22 -4.85
C LYS A 70 3.46 5.17 -5.83
N SER A 71 3.91 4.65 -6.97
CA SER A 71 4.47 5.49 -8.03
C SER A 71 3.46 6.49 -8.56
N LEU A 72 2.22 6.04 -8.79
CA LEU A 72 1.14 6.93 -9.21
C LEU A 72 0.74 7.91 -8.09
N GLN A 73 0.72 7.46 -6.82
CA GLN A 73 0.48 8.35 -5.67
C GLN A 73 1.52 9.49 -5.64
N TYR A 74 2.82 9.17 -5.77
CA TYR A 74 3.86 10.21 -5.76
C TYR A 74 3.75 11.17 -6.92
N LEU A 75 3.46 10.67 -8.12
CA LEU A 75 3.22 11.52 -9.28
C LEU A 75 2.08 12.50 -9.00
N LYS A 76 0.94 12.01 -8.48
CA LYS A 76 -0.23 12.86 -8.17
C LYS A 76 0.04 13.85 -7.06
N LEU A 77 0.81 13.48 -6.04
CA LEU A 77 1.24 14.40 -4.98
C LEU A 77 2.13 15.52 -5.55
N GLN A 78 3.08 15.18 -6.42
CA GLN A 78 3.96 16.17 -7.06
C GLN A 78 3.19 17.10 -8.01
N GLU A 79 2.25 16.57 -8.81
CA GLU A 79 1.34 17.38 -9.63
C GLU A 79 0.53 18.38 -8.79
N ALA A 80 0.17 17.99 -7.56
CA ALA A 80 -0.52 18.85 -6.60
C ALA A 80 0.43 19.78 -5.82
N GLY A 81 1.72 19.83 -6.15
CA GLY A 81 2.72 20.68 -5.47
C GLY A 81 3.13 20.18 -4.07
N ILE A 82 2.75 18.95 -3.70
CA ILE A 82 3.11 18.33 -2.43
C ILE A 82 4.49 17.71 -2.54
N LYS A 83 5.39 18.08 -1.63
CA LYS A 83 6.75 17.54 -1.60
C LYS A 83 6.75 16.05 -1.23
N THR A 84 7.46 15.26 -2.03
CA THR A 84 7.72 13.84 -1.77
C THR A 84 9.23 13.62 -1.64
N PRO A 85 9.68 12.58 -0.92
CA PRO A 85 11.08 12.18 -0.97
C PRO A 85 11.50 11.83 -2.40
N ARG A 86 12.77 12.09 -2.75
CA ARG A 86 13.31 11.65 -4.04
C ARG A 86 13.12 10.14 -4.17
N SER A 87 12.53 9.72 -5.27
CA SER A 87 12.16 8.32 -5.52
C SER A 87 12.47 7.93 -6.95
N VAL A 88 13.04 6.74 -7.12
CA VAL A 88 13.32 6.12 -8.42
C VAL A 88 12.59 4.79 -8.49
N PHE A 89 11.89 4.56 -9.58
CA PHE A 89 11.08 3.35 -9.80
C PHE A 89 11.82 2.41 -10.71
N CYS A 90 12.02 1.17 -10.29
CA CYS A 90 12.83 0.18 -10.96
C CYS A 90 12.06 -1.13 -11.14
N SER A 91 12.19 -1.76 -12.29
CA SER A 91 11.58 -3.06 -12.60
C SER A 91 12.60 -4.22 -12.64
N SER A 92 13.87 -3.96 -12.29
CA SER A 92 14.90 -4.98 -12.24
C SER A 92 15.97 -4.69 -11.18
N LYS A 93 16.67 -5.74 -10.73
CA LYS A 93 17.80 -5.62 -9.80
C LYS A 93 18.90 -4.72 -10.36
N LYS A 94 19.18 -4.83 -11.68
CA LYS A 94 20.18 -4.00 -12.34
C LYS A 94 19.83 -2.52 -12.22
N GLN A 95 18.58 -2.15 -12.57
CA GLN A 95 18.13 -0.76 -12.46
C GLN A 95 18.20 -0.22 -11.03
N LEU A 96 17.91 -1.06 -10.01
CA LEU A 96 18.06 -0.67 -8.61
C LEU A 96 19.52 -0.34 -8.26
N LEU A 97 20.47 -1.16 -8.72
CA LEU A 97 21.90 -0.93 -8.49
C LEU A 97 22.41 0.31 -9.23
N ASP A 98 21.99 0.50 -10.48
CA ASP A 98 22.35 1.67 -11.28
C ASP A 98 21.78 2.97 -10.63
N ALA A 99 20.52 2.92 -10.18
CA ALA A 99 19.90 4.05 -9.49
C ALA A 99 20.57 4.36 -8.15
N ALA A 100 21.00 3.35 -7.39
CA ALA A 100 21.64 3.51 -6.08
C ALA A 100 22.97 4.27 -6.14
N GLU A 101 23.64 4.34 -7.30
CA GLU A 101 24.86 5.14 -7.48
C GLU A 101 24.65 6.63 -7.21
N ASN A 102 23.43 7.10 -7.42
CA ASN A 102 23.09 8.50 -7.23
C ASN A 102 22.57 8.82 -5.81
N PHE A 103 22.48 7.82 -4.92
CA PHE A 103 22.06 8.01 -3.54
C PHE A 103 23.28 8.13 -2.61
N THR A 104 23.56 9.35 -2.19
CA THR A 104 24.73 9.69 -1.32
C THR A 104 24.41 9.66 0.17
N ARG A 105 23.15 9.40 0.54
CA ARG A 105 22.64 9.30 1.91
C ARG A 105 21.92 7.96 2.07
N PRO A 106 21.64 7.53 3.30
CA PRO A 106 20.81 6.35 3.52
C PRO A 106 19.50 6.42 2.72
N PHE A 107 19.09 5.28 2.19
CA PHE A 107 17.90 5.15 1.37
C PHE A 107 17.15 3.86 1.71
N ILE A 108 15.90 3.80 1.28
CA ILE A 108 15.07 2.62 1.47
C ILE A 108 14.66 2.02 0.14
N THR A 109 14.44 0.71 0.11
CA THR A 109 13.58 0.09 -0.89
C THR A 109 12.18 -0.06 -0.33
N LYS A 110 11.18 -0.11 -1.20
CA LYS A 110 9.82 -0.54 -0.86
C LYS A 110 9.08 -1.04 -2.10
N HIS A 111 8.12 -1.90 -1.87
CA HIS A 111 7.27 -2.39 -2.95
C HIS A 111 6.31 -1.29 -3.42
N ASN A 112 6.14 -1.17 -4.73
CA ASN A 112 5.17 -0.24 -5.31
C ASN A 112 3.74 -0.62 -4.90
N ARG A 113 3.40 -1.90 -5.04
CA ARG A 113 2.10 -2.43 -4.65
C ARG A 113 2.19 -3.20 -3.32
N ALA A 114 2.08 -2.47 -2.22
CA ALA A 114 2.06 -3.03 -0.88
C ALA A 114 1.47 -2.04 0.13
N GLY A 115 1.07 -2.54 1.29
CA GLY A 115 0.66 -1.74 2.43
C GLY A 115 1.50 -2.06 3.68
N ARG A 116 1.27 -1.33 4.77
CA ARG A 116 1.76 -1.63 6.13
C ARG A 116 3.29 -1.79 6.27
N GLY A 117 4.08 -1.16 5.43
CA GLY A 117 5.55 -1.27 5.49
C GLY A 117 6.14 -2.50 4.79
N LEU A 118 5.34 -3.33 4.14
CA LEU A 118 5.83 -4.52 3.44
C LEU A 118 6.89 -4.15 2.39
N GLY A 119 8.02 -4.88 2.42
CA GLY A 119 9.13 -4.68 1.50
C GLY A 119 9.97 -3.44 1.77
N VAL A 120 9.76 -2.74 2.90
CA VAL A 120 10.60 -1.62 3.29
C VAL A 120 11.88 -2.14 3.93
N LYS A 121 13.03 -1.78 3.35
CA LYS A 121 14.37 -2.08 3.86
C LYS A 121 15.24 -0.83 3.79
N LEU A 122 16.00 -0.56 4.86
CA LEU A 122 16.94 0.56 4.95
C LEU A 122 18.35 0.10 4.55
N PHE A 123 19.03 0.92 3.76
CA PHE A 123 20.41 0.70 3.33
C PHE A 123 21.23 1.94 3.56
N GLN A 124 22.46 1.74 4.06
CA GLN A 124 23.42 2.81 4.25
C GLN A 124 24.16 3.16 2.95
N ASN A 125 24.29 2.18 2.05
CA ASN A 125 25.02 2.32 0.80
C ASN A 125 24.58 1.25 -0.22
N LYS A 126 25.13 1.37 -1.44
CA LYS A 126 24.89 0.47 -2.56
C LYS A 126 25.32 -0.98 -2.28
N ASP A 127 26.43 -1.19 -1.53
CA ASP A 127 26.94 -2.55 -1.28
C ASP A 127 25.97 -3.36 -0.41
N GLN A 128 25.35 -2.72 0.59
CA GLN A 128 24.29 -3.35 1.37
C GLN A 128 23.08 -3.71 0.50
N LEU A 129 22.68 -2.81 -0.40
CA LEU A 129 21.61 -3.10 -1.36
C LEU A 129 21.99 -4.28 -2.26
N LYS A 130 23.24 -4.30 -2.79
CA LYS A 130 23.70 -5.40 -3.63
C LYS A 130 23.64 -6.74 -2.90
N SER A 131 24.16 -6.79 -1.68
CA SER A 131 24.10 -8.00 -0.84
C SER A 131 22.66 -8.48 -0.59
N TYR A 132 21.72 -7.55 -0.40
CA TYR A 132 20.32 -7.87 -0.24
C TYR A 132 19.69 -8.41 -1.54
N LEU A 133 19.98 -7.81 -2.68
CA LEU A 133 19.47 -8.25 -3.98
C LEU A 133 20.01 -9.61 -4.42
N ASP A 134 21.26 -9.94 -4.01
CA ASP A 134 21.89 -11.22 -4.29
C ASP A 134 21.40 -12.33 -3.34
N ASN A 135 20.69 -11.98 -2.26
CA ASN A 135 20.15 -12.96 -1.32
C ASN A 135 19.04 -13.79 -1.99
N PRO A 136 19.05 -15.13 -1.86
CA PRO A 136 17.97 -16.00 -2.35
C PRO A 136 16.59 -15.68 -1.78
N LEU A 137 16.53 -15.05 -0.60
CA LEU A 137 15.28 -14.62 0.05
C LEU A 137 14.79 -13.24 -0.42
N PHE A 138 15.43 -12.65 -1.44
CA PHE A 138 14.95 -11.41 -2.01
C PHE A 138 13.60 -11.62 -2.70
N GLU A 139 12.60 -10.86 -2.26
CA GLU A 139 11.27 -10.86 -2.86
C GLU A 139 11.05 -9.58 -3.68
N ASN A 140 10.67 -9.75 -4.94
CA ASN A 140 10.21 -8.65 -5.77
C ASN A 140 8.84 -8.15 -5.30
N SER A 141 8.56 -6.88 -5.60
CA SER A 141 7.18 -6.38 -5.52
C SER A 141 6.26 -7.26 -6.38
N ILE A 142 5.03 -7.43 -5.92
CA ILE A 142 4.02 -8.28 -6.56
C ILE A 142 3.66 -7.82 -7.98
N ASP A 143 3.88 -6.55 -8.29
CA ASP A 143 3.71 -5.93 -9.62
C ASP A 143 5.04 -5.75 -10.36
N GLY A 144 6.14 -6.28 -9.82
CA GLY A 144 7.46 -6.19 -10.41
C GLY A 144 8.16 -4.84 -10.25
N ILE A 145 7.55 -3.86 -9.57
CA ILE A 145 8.11 -2.52 -9.41
C ILE A 145 8.59 -2.30 -7.99
N THR A 146 9.88 -2.04 -7.82
CA THR A 146 10.49 -1.65 -6.54
C THR A 146 10.89 -0.18 -6.59
N ILE A 147 10.60 0.52 -5.52
CA ILE A 147 10.93 1.93 -5.35
C ILE A 147 12.21 2.04 -4.54
N LEU A 148 13.19 2.77 -5.05
CA LEU A 148 14.34 3.25 -4.30
C LEU A 148 14.06 4.70 -3.89
N GLN A 149 14.18 5.02 -2.60
CA GLN A 149 13.76 6.31 -2.06
C GLN A 149 14.70 6.83 -0.98
N ASP A 150 14.93 8.14 -0.96
CA ASP A 150 15.68 8.77 0.14
C ASP A 150 15.03 8.39 1.49
N TYR A 151 15.87 7.98 2.45
CA TYR A 151 15.41 7.78 3.82
C TYR A 151 15.28 9.14 4.51
N ILE A 152 14.10 9.39 5.07
CA ILE A 152 13.84 10.56 5.89
C ILE A 152 13.84 10.13 7.34
N ASP A 153 14.89 10.54 8.06
CA ASP A 153 14.98 10.30 9.50
C ASP A 153 14.14 11.32 10.24
N ALA A 154 12.95 10.92 10.63
CA ALA A 154 12.06 11.77 11.42
C ALA A 154 12.46 11.76 12.89
N ASN A 155 12.63 12.96 13.46
CA ASN A 155 12.87 13.11 14.92
C ASN A 155 11.92 14.20 15.46
N PRO A 156 10.95 13.87 16.35
CA PRO A 156 10.65 12.52 16.86
C PRO A 156 10.12 11.56 15.80
N LYS A 157 10.26 10.25 16.04
CA LYS A 157 9.79 9.18 15.13
C LYS A 157 8.27 9.04 15.21
N VAL A 158 7.58 10.00 14.67
CA VAL A 158 6.12 10.05 14.65
C VAL A 158 5.60 10.17 13.22
N ILE A 159 4.42 9.65 13.01
CA ILE A 159 3.66 9.78 11.77
C ILE A 159 2.38 10.53 12.08
N HIS A 160 2.05 11.48 11.23
CA HIS A 160 0.76 12.16 11.30
C HIS A 160 -0.18 11.56 10.25
N ARG A 161 -1.28 10.98 10.71
CA ARG A 161 -2.37 10.51 9.86
C ARG A 161 -3.46 11.57 9.84
N LEU A 162 -3.78 12.05 8.66
CA LEU A 162 -4.85 13.01 8.44
C LEU A 162 -6.02 12.27 7.78
N GLU A 163 -7.17 12.33 8.40
CA GLU A 163 -8.38 11.68 7.89
C GLU A 163 -9.30 12.71 7.24
N PHE A 164 -9.80 12.35 6.07
CA PHE A 164 -10.70 13.18 5.28
C PHE A 164 -11.94 12.38 4.89
N VAL A 165 -13.09 13.03 4.92
CA VAL A 165 -14.35 12.48 4.42
C VAL A 165 -14.94 13.48 3.43
N ASN A 166 -15.23 13.02 2.22
CA ASN A 166 -15.77 13.84 1.14
C ASN A 166 -14.99 15.16 0.96
N SER A 167 -13.66 15.05 0.86
CA SER A 167 -12.69 16.16 0.72
C SER A 167 -12.66 17.16 1.89
N LYS A 168 -13.33 16.86 3.00
CA LYS A 168 -13.27 17.67 4.22
C LYS A 168 -12.36 17.00 5.24
N PHE A 169 -11.45 17.78 5.81
CA PHE A 169 -10.64 17.34 6.94
C PHE A 169 -11.52 16.98 8.12
N LEU A 170 -11.28 15.84 8.72
CA LEU A 170 -12.03 15.33 9.87
C LEU A 170 -11.20 15.47 11.16
N TYR A 171 -10.04 14.82 11.19
CA TYR A 171 -9.09 14.89 12.30
C TYR A 171 -7.68 14.45 11.86
N ALA A 172 -6.70 14.72 12.73
CA ALA A 172 -5.35 14.19 12.61
C ALA A 172 -4.99 13.38 13.85
N VAL A 173 -4.26 12.28 13.64
CA VAL A 173 -3.73 11.43 14.71
C VAL A 173 -2.23 11.38 14.58
N GLN A 174 -1.53 11.59 15.70
CA GLN A 174 -0.10 11.32 15.79
C GLN A 174 0.10 9.87 16.23
N VAL A 175 0.88 9.13 15.45
CA VAL A 175 1.20 7.72 15.70
C VAL A 175 2.70 7.62 15.95
N ASP A 176 3.09 6.99 17.06
CA ASP A 176 4.47 6.64 17.32
C ASP A 176 4.89 5.54 16.35
N ALA A 177 5.90 5.82 15.53
CA ALA A 177 6.43 4.86 14.55
C ALA A 177 7.48 3.92 15.19
N GLY A 178 7.95 4.22 16.39
CA GLY A 178 8.99 3.43 17.06
C GLY A 178 10.23 3.24 16.19
N ASN A 179 10.79 2.03 16.22
CA ASN A 179 11.93 1.63 15.37
C ASN A 179 11.52 0.74 14.20
N SER A 180 10.22 0.57 13.95
CA SER A 180 9.69 -0.29 12.88
C SER A 180 9.13 0.53 11.72
N PHE A 181 9.27 0.00 10.50
CA PHE A 181 8.54 0.50 9.34
C PHE A 181 7.11 -0.05 9.26
N GLU A 182 6.76 -1.00 10.11
CA GLU A 182 5.41 -1.58 10.18
C GLU A 182 4.50 -0.72 11.07
N LEU A 183 3.45 -0.18 10.48
CA LEU A 183 2.55 0.78 11.10
C LEU A 183 1.33 0.15 11.79
N CYS A 184 1.20 -1.16 11.76
CA CYS A 184 0.11 -1.91 12.40
C CYS A 184 0.67 -3.12 13.16
N PRO A 185 0.90 -3.01 14.47
CA PRO A 185 1.37 -4.14 15.28
C PRO A 185 0.31 -5.22 15.54
N CYS A 186 -0.92 -5.05 15.06
CA CYS A 186 -2.00 -5.99 15.32
C CYS A 186 -1.89 -7.37 14.64
N ASP A 187 -0.97 -7.55 13.68
CA ASP A 187 -0.78 -8.83 12.99
C ASP A 187 0.45 -9.63 13.47
N SER A 188 1.22 -9.12 14.45
CA SER A 188 2.44 -9.79 14.96
C SER A 188 2.18 -10.74 16.16
N LYS A 189 0.91 -11.02 16.50
CA LYS A 189 0.56 -11.98 17.55
C LYS A 189 0.16 -13.34 16.98
N ASN A 190 1.10 -14.04 16.35
CA ASN A 190 1.01 -15.48 16.20
C ASN A 190 2.40 -16.11 16.11
N ASN A 191 3.32 -15.77 17.02
CA ASN A 191 4.48 -16.61 17.34
C ASN A 191 5.14 -16.10 18.63
N SER A 192 4.54 -16.40 19.77
CA SER A 192 5.19 -16.69 21.03
C SER A 192 4.14 -17.12 22.03
N GLU A 193 4.05 -18.40 22.21
CA GLU A 193 3.46 -18.99 23.42
C GLU A 193 4.26 -18.57 24.65
N ASN A 194 3.53 -18.36 25.73
CA ASN A 194 3.97 -18.16 27.13
C ASN A 194 4.30 -16.73 27.58
N GLY A 195 3.36 -16.19 28.32
CA GLY A 195 3.55 -15.01 29.17
C GLY A 195 2.23 -14.41 29.60
N GLU A 196 1.64 -14.97 30.68
CA GLU A 196 0.47 -14.38 31.37
C GLU A 196 0.76 -12.93 31.78
N SER A 197 -0.13 -12.01 31.45
CA SER A 197 -0.45 -10.89 32.33
C SER A 197 -1.83 -10.32 31.99
N ASN A 198 -2.71 -10.43 32.94
CA ASN A 198 -4.02 -9.82 33.03
C ASN A 198 -3.96 -8.31 32.84
N ASN A 199 -4.82 -7.79 32.00
CA ASN A 199 -5.35 -6.45 32.18
C ASN A 199 -6.81 -6.41 31.69
N PRO A 200 -7.78 -6.18 32.59
CA PRO A 200 -9.17 -6.00 32.24
C PRO A 200 -9.42 -4.50 32.05
N ASP A 201 -9.68 -4.04 30.85
CA ASP A 201 -10.60 -2.93 30.63
C ASP A 201 -10.78 -2.73 29.13
N GLY A 202 -11.90 -3.22 28.65
CA GLY A 202 -12.37 -2.97 27.31
C GLY A 202 -13.04 -1.58 27.25
N ASN A 203 -12.63 -0.79 26.29
CA ASN A 203 -13.48 0.28 25.81
C ASN A 203 -13.61 0.17 24.28
N LYS A 204 -14.82 -0.16 23.88
CA LYS A 204 -15.33 -0.07 22.51
C LYS A 204 -15.73 1.38 22.27
N PHE A 205 -15.18 1.92 21.20
CA PHE A 205 -15.85 2.97 20.42
C PHE A 205 -15.63 2.68 18.96
#